data_d2350644f85ac541df19fa5c22b8366e
#
_entry.id   d2350644f85ac541df19fa5c22b8366e
#
_cell.length_a   1.000
_cell.length_b   1.000
_cell.length_c   1.000
_cell.angle_alpha   90.00
_cell.angle_beta   90.00
_cell.angle_gamma   90.00
#
_symmetry.space_group_name_H-M   'P 1'
#
loop_
_entity.id
_entity.type
_entity.pdbx_description
1 polymer ?
#
loop_
_entity_poly.entity_id
_entity_poly.type
_entity_poly.pdbx_seq_one_letter_code
_entity_poly.pdbx_strand_id
1 'polypeptide(L)'
;MNRVSKMSTFLFKIGGNALSDAKDRRRFCDAVSTMIDSGTRVIIVHGGGPEINKALEMKGIQPKKVNGLRVTDKDTLDVVEGTLSSINGSLVRSLKRSGVKALGVPGYVVALCKRKEPSIVDGTAVDLMYVGDVSSVDIDAIEGLFDNGITPVIYPIGADENGDHLNINADSMASGVASALR
;
A
#
# COMPACT_ATOMS: atom_id res chain seq x y z
N MET A 1 10.84 21.81 -31.44
CA MET A 1 9.99 20.82 -30.74
C MET A 1 10.73 20.37 -29.49
N ASN A 2 10.44 21.00 -28.34
CA ASN A 2 11.00 20.55 -27.05
C ASN A 2 10.39 19.18 -26.69
N ARG A 3 11.20 18.13 -26.73
CA ARG A 3 10.86 16.90 -26.02
C ARG A 3 10.80 17.26 -24.53
N VAL A 4 9.60 17.44 -24.00
CA VAL A 4 9.40 17.38 -22.56
C VAL A 4 9.90 15.99 -22.14
N SER A 5 11.04 15.95 -21.49
CA SER A 5 11.59 14.69 -20.94
C SER A 5 10.53 14.13 -20.01
N LYS A 6 9.93 12.99 -20.39
CA LYS A 6 8.95 12.30 -19.54
C LYS A 6 9.67 11.98 -18.24
N MET A 7 9.25 12.61 -17.13
CA MET A 7 9.85 12.37 -15.81
C MET A 7 9.72 10.90 -15.47
N SER A 8 10.83 10.28 -15.08
CA SER A 8 10.81 8.87 -14.68
C SER A 8 10.03 8.71 -13.38
N THR A 9 9.15 7.71 -13.33
CA THR A 9 8.41 7.35 -12.11
C THR A 9 8.95 6.04 -11.56
N PHE A 10 9.31 6.03 -10.28
CA PHE A 10 9.72 4.83 -9.57
C PHE A 10 8.69 4.49 -8.51
N LEU A 11 8.32 3.21 -8.45
CA LEU A 11 7.47 2.67 -7.40
C LEU A 11 8.31 1.76 -6.50
N PHE A 12 8.34 2.06 -5.22
CA PHE A 12 8.95 1.21 -4.19
C PHE A 12 7.86 0.46 -3.43
N LYS A 13 7.94 -0.87 -3.45
CA LYS A 13 7.16 -1.70 -2.54
C LYS A 13 8.00 -2.06 -1.33
N ILE A 14 7.52 -1.70 -0.14
CA ILE A 14 8.19 -1.94 1.14
C ILE A 14 7.41 -3.00 1.91
N GLY A 15 8.04 -4.12 2.21
CA GLY A 15 7.41 -5.23 2.89
C GLY A 15 8.09 -5.59 4.21
N GLY A 16 7.36 -6.30 5.06
CA GLY A 16 7.87 -6.88 6.29
C GLY A 16 8.60 -5.86 7.17
N ASN A 17 9.76 -6.26 7.68
CA ASN A 17 10.58 -5.47 8.60
C ASN A 17 11.54 -4.50 7.91
N ALA A 18 11.41 -4.26 6.60
CA ALA A 18 12.39 -3.49 5.82
C ALA A 18 12.66 -2.08 6.37
N LEU A 19 11.71 -1.49 7.07
CA LEU A 19 11.84 -0.16 7.70
C LEU A 19 11.56 -0.19 9.21
N SER A 20 11.67 -1.33 9.86
CA SER A 20 11.51 -1.45 11.32
C SER A 20 12.68 -0.79 12.06
N ASP A 21 13.90 -0.89 11.53
CA ASP A 21 15.07 -0.19 12.05
C ASP A 21 15.02 1.31 11.71
N ALA A 22 15.29 2.16 12.71
CA ALA A 22 15.23 3.60 12.55
C ALA A 22 16.31 4.16 11.60
N LYS A 23 17.49 3.52 11.55
CA LYS A 23 18.61 3.93 10.70
C LYS A 23 18.33 3.57 9.25
N ASP A 24 17.80 2.38 8.98
CA ASP A 24 17.45 1.96 7.63
C ASP A 24 16.27 2.76 7.08
N ARG A 25 15.28 3.05 7.93
CA ARG A 25 14.17 3.95 7.58
C ARG A 25 14.66 5.35 7.21
N ARG A 26 15.58 5.92 7.97
CA ARG A 26 16.17 7.23 7.68
C ARG A 26 16.92 7.20 6.34
N ARG A 27 17.78 6.21 6.14
CA ARG A 27 18.54 6.05 4.87
C ARG A 27 17.60 5.95 3.66
N PHE A 28 16.52 5.19 3.78
CA PHE A 28 15.51 5.10 2.74
C PHE A 28 14.86 6.45 2.45
N CYS A 29 14.43 7.18 3.49
CA CYS A 29 13.80 8.50 3.33
C CYS A 29 14.75 9.52 2.70
N ASP A 30 16.04 9.53 3.10
CA ASP A 30 17.05 10.42 2.54
C ASP A 30 17.33 10.08 1.07
N ALA A 31 17.36 8.79 0.70
CA ALA A 31 17.50 8.36 -0.69
C ALA A 31 16.30 8.77 -1.55
N VAL A 32 15.07 8.65 -1.02
CA VAL A 32 13.85 9.12 -1.71
C VAL A 32 13.92 10.63 -1.94
N SER A 33 14.35 11.42 -0.94
CA SER A 33 14.55 12.87 -1.09
C SER A 33 15.51 13.18 -2.24
N THR A 34 16.67 12.53 -2.26
CA THR A 34 17.68 12.72 -3.32
C THR A 34 17.13 12.39 -4.72
N MET A 35 16.32 11.34 -4.85
CA MET A 35 15.68 10.99 -6.13
C MET A 35 14.70 12.07 -6.58
N ILE A 36 13.89 12.61 -5.67
CA ILE A 36 12.92 13.66 -5.97
C ILE A 36 13.65 14.96 -6.37
N ASP A 37 14.70 15.33 -5.66
CA ASP A 37 15.53 16.50 -5.96
C ASP A 37 16.21 16.39 -7.36
N SER A 38 16.44 15.16 -7.84
CA SER A 38 16.93 14.90 -9.20
C SER A 38 15.84 14.88 -10.28
N GLY A 39 14.59 15.21 -9.93
CA GLY A 39 13.47 15.27 -10.86
C GLY A 39 12.75 13.93 -11.08
N THR A 40 12.93 12.98 -10.19
CA THR A 40 12.26 11.67 -10.26
C THR A 40 10.94 11.69 -9.48
N ARG A 41 9.87 11.17 -10.06
CA ARG A 41 8.61 10.93 -9.34
C ARG A 41 8.71 9.62 -8.55
N VAL A 42 8.25 9.62 -7.33
CA VAL A 42 8.31 8.43 -6.45
C VAL A 42 6.94 8.09 -5.90
N ILE A 43 6.58 6.81 -5.98
CA ILE A 43 5.42 6.21 -5.31
C ILE A 43 5.95 5.19 -4.31
N ILE A 44 5.35 5.15 -3.14
CA ILE A 44 5.68 4.16 -2.13
C ILE A 44 4.42 3.36 -1.80
N VAL A 45 4.51 2.03 -1.90
CA VAL A 45 3.48 1.10 -1.41
C VAL A 45 4.08 0.29 -0.27
N HIS A 46 3.43 0.23 0.87
CA HIS A 46 3.94 -0.54 1.99
C HIS A 46 2.97 -1.60 2.48
N GLY A 47 3.49 -2.64 3.10
CA GLY A 47 2.74 -3.62 3.87
C GLY A 47 2.90 -3.38 5.38
N GLY A 48 2.57 -4.39 6.19
CA GLY A 48 2.68 -4.33 7.64
C GLY A 48 2.37 -5.69 8.30
N GLY A 49 2.73 -6.79 7.62
CA GLY A 49 2.37 -8.14 8.07
C GLY A 49 2.73 -8.46 9.52
N PRO A 50 3.96 -8.22 9.98
CA PRO A 50 4.36 -8.46 11.36
C PRO A 50 3.59 -7.62 12.38
N GLU A 51 3.41 -6.33 12.10
CA GLU A 51 2.69 -5.39 12.97
C GLU A 51 1.19 -5.77 13.05
N ILE A 52 0.60 -6.17 11.92
CA ILE A 52 -0.78 -6.65 11.86
C ILE A 52 -0.93 -7.92 12.69
N ASN A 53 -0.01 -8.90 12.58
CA ASN A 53 -0.07 -10.11 13.40
C ASN A 53 -0.05 -9.77 14.88
N LYS A 54 0.88 -8.92 15.30
CA LYS A 54 0.99 -8.46 16.68
C LYS A 54 -0.28 -7.74 17.16
N ALA A 55 -0.87 -6.90 16.33
CA ALA A 55 -2.10 -6.17 16.67
C ALA A 55 -3.31 -7.11 16.81
N LEU A 56 -3.42 -8.13 15.96
CA LEU A 56 -4.45 -9.17 16.06
C LEU A 56 -4.29 -10.00 17.33
N GLU A 57 -3.07 -10.45 17.62
CA GLU A 57 -2.76 -11.21 18.84
C GLU A 57 -3.12 -10.43 20.12
N MET A 58 -2.82 -9.13 20.16
CA MET A 58 -3.19 -8.25 21.27
C MET A 58 -4.70 -8.13 21.47
N LYS A 59 -5.50 -8.33 20.42
CA LYS A 59 -6.97 -8.38 20.46
C LYS A 59 -7.54 -9.79 20.64
N GLY A 60 -6.68 -10.81 20.81
CA GLY A 60 -7.10 -12.20 20.95
C GLY A 60 -7.59 -12.83 19.64
N ILE A 61 -7.35 -12.18 18.49
CA ILE A 61 -7.71 -12.69 17.17
C ILE A 61 -6.54 -13.51 16.62
N GLN A 62 -6.78 -14.80 16.35
CA GLN A 62 -5.76 -15.67 15.77
C GLN A 62 -5.61 -15.42 14.26
N PRO A 63 -4.43 -14.99 13.77
CA PRO A 63 -4.23 -14.76 12.35
C PRO A 63 -4.35 -16.06 11.56
N LYS A 64 -5.28 -16.13 10.60
CA LYS A 64 -5.44 -17.26 9.68
C LYS A 64 -4.98 -16.86 8.28
N LYS A 65 -4.20 -17.71 7.65
CA LYS A 65 -3.74 -17.51 6.27
C LYS A 65 -4.07 -18.71 5.39
N VAL A 66 -4.42 -18.41 4.14
CA VAL A 66 -4.68 -19.38 3.08
C VAL A 66 -3.90 -18.93 1.84
N ASN A 67 -3.04 -19.78 1.32
CA ASN A 67 -2.18 -19.47 0.17
C ASN A 67 -1.41 -18.14 0.32
N GLY A 68 -0.94 -17.84 1.54
CA GLY A 68 -0.22 -16.60 1.86
C GLY A 68 -1.11 -15.38 2.11
N LEU A 69 -2.40 -15.44 1.78
CA LEU A 69 -3.37 -14.38 2.02
C LEU A 69 -4.01 -14.52 3.41
N ARG A 70 -4.26 -13.40 4.07
CA ARG A 70 -4.91 -13.37 5.38
C ARG A 70 -6.42 -13.49 5.20
N VAL A 71 -7.04 -14.56 5.71
CA VAL A 71 -8.50 -14.61 5.84
C VAL A 71 -8.93 -13.43 6.71
N THR A 72 -9.80 -12.58 6.19
CA THR A 72 -10.06 -11.27 6.77
C THR A 72 -11.57 -11.11 6.96
N ASP A 73 -12.07 -11.40 8.16
CA ASP A 73 -13.41 -11.02 8.58
C ASP A 73 -13.46 -9.52 8.96
N LYS A 74 -14.61 -9.03 9.35
CA LYS A 74 -14.81 -7.60 9.64
C LYS A 74 -13.90 -7.11 10.79
N ASP A 75 -13.82 -7.89 11.87
CA ASP A 75 -13.00 -7.53 13.04
C ASP A 75 -11.50 -7.53 12.68
N THR A 76 -11.08 -8.50 11.87
CA THR A 76 -9.73 -8.57 11.32
C THR A 76 -9.45 -7.39 10.40
N LEU A 77 -10.40 -7.00 9.53
CA LEU A 77 -10.24 -5.87 8.62
C LEU A 77 -10.02 -4.57 9.39
N ASP A 78 -10.80 -4.32 10.43
CA ASP A 78 -10.68 -3.11 11.25
C ASP A 78 -9.29 -3.01 11.91
N VAL A 79 -8.73 -4.14 12.37
CA VAL A 79 -7.37 -4.20 12.91
C VAL A 79 -6.32 -3.96 11.83
N VAL A 80 -6.49 -4.58 10.66
CA VAL A 80 -5.58 -4.44 9.51
C VAL A 80 -5.53 -2.99 9.07
N GLU A 81 -6.68 -2.36 8.83
CA GLU A 81 -6.77 -0.97 8.37
C GLU A 81 -6.16 0.00 9.39
N GLY A 82 -6.53 -0.11 10.66
CA GLY A 82 -5.98 0.74 11.72
C GLY A 82 -4.46 0.60 11.85
N THR A 83 -3.94 -0.62 11.73
CA THR A 83 -2.50 -0.89 11.80
C THR A 83 -1.77 -0.31 10.59
N LEU A 84 -2.27 -0.55 9.38
CA LEU A 84 -1.68 -0.03 8.14
C LEU A 84 -1.69 1.50 8.12
N SER A 85 -2.78 2.14 8.52
CA SER A 85 -2.89 3.60 8.66
C SER A 85 -1.85 4.16 9.64
N SER A 86 -1.63 3.50 10.77
CA SER A 86 -0.62 3.90 11.76
C SER A 86 0.81 3.80 11.22
N ILE A 87 1.14 2.70 10.53
CA ILE A 87 2.45 2.50 9.85
C ILE A 87 2.64 3.59 8.80
N ASN A 88 1.62 3.81 7.97
CA ASN A 88 1.61 4.84 6.94
C ASN A 88 1.92 6.22 7.51
N GLY A 89 1.20 6.65 8.53
CA GLY A 89 1.43 7.93 9.20
C GLY A 89 2.85 8.06 9.77
N SER A 90 3.43 6.97 10.29
CA SER A 90 4.81 6.95 10.77
C SER A 90 5.82 7.13 9.63
N LEU A 91 5.63 6.45 8.51
CA LEU A 91 6.48 6.55 7.33
C LEU A 91 6.40 7.94 6.70
N VAL A 92 5.19 8.49 6.54
CA VAL A 92 4.95 9.86 6.05
C VAL A 92 5.67 10.89 6.92
N ARG A 93 5.60 10.78 8.25
CA ARG A 93 6.34 11.66 9.14
C ARG A 93 7.85 11.57 8.95
N SER A 94 8.38 10.36 8.70
CA SER A 94 9.80 10.16 8.45
C SER A 94 10.24 10.80 7.13
N LEU A 95 9.47 10.62 6.05
CA LEU A 95 9.70 11.25 4.75
C LEU A 95 9.68 12.78 4.84
N LYS A 96 8.70 13.34 5.55
CA LYS A 96 8.61 14.80 5.76
C LYS A 96 9.81 15.37 6.51
N ARG A 97 10.39 14.62 7.46
CA ARG A 97 11.63 15.01 8.15
C ARG A 97 12.86 15.01 7.23
N SER A 98 12.85 14.21 6.17
CA SER A 98 13.88 14.21 5.11
C SER A 98 13.56 15.19 3.97
N GLY A 99 12.61 16.12 4.14
CA GLY A 99 12.26 17.16 3.15
C GLY A 99 11.25 16.74 2.09
N VAL A 100 10.77 15.49 2.10
CA VAL A 100 9.81 14.99 1.10
C VAL A 100 8.41 15.47 1.41
N LYS A 101 7.71 16.09 0.44
CA LYS A 101 6.29 16.42 0.54
C LYS A 101 5.45 15.15 0.35
N ALA A 102 5.37 14.31 1.37
CA ALA A 102 4.67 13.03 1.34
C ALA A 102 3.24 13.12 1.87
N LEU A 103 2.33 12.32 1.29
CA LEU A 103 0.95 12.14 1.73
C LEU A 103 0.62 10.65 1.87
N GLY A 104 0.01 10.26 2.99
CA GLY A 104 -0.53 8.92 3.18
C GLY A 104 -1.84 8.78 2.41
N VAL A 105 -1.91 7.75 1.57
CA VAL A 105 -3.04 7.51 0.66
C VAL A 105 -3.55 6.09 0.89
N PRO A 106 -4.79 5.91 1.34
CA PRO A 106 -5.40 4.58 1.32
C PRO A 106 -5.61 4.12 -0.14
N GLY A 107 -5.45 2.83 -0.39
CA GLY A 107 -5.55 2.27 -1.73
C GLY A 107 -6.87 2.58 -2.43
N TYR A 108 -7.98 2.67 -1.68
CA TYR A 108 -9.29 3.01 -2.24
C TYR A 108 -9.40 4.44 -2.83
N VAL A 109 -8.45 5.31 -2.58
CA VAL A 109 -8.39 6.64 -3.22
C VAL A 109 -7.84 6.57 -4.65
N VAL A 110 -7.00 5.58 -4.93
CA VAL A 110 -6.28 5.46 -6.19
C VAL A 110 -6.61 4.18 -6.96
N ALA A 111 -7.43 3.29 -6.41
CA ALA A 111 -7.76 2.02 -7.05
C ALA A 111 -9.17 1.54 -6.68
N LEU A 112 -9.91 1.09 -7.68
CA LEU A 112 -11.10 0.27 -7.50
C LEU A 112 -10.66 -1.19 -7.35
N CYS A 113 -11.25 -1.88 -6.39
CA CYS A 113 -10.95 -3.27 -6.08
C CYS A 113 -12.19 -4.15 -6.21
N LYS A 114 -12.00 -5.44 -6.20
CA LYS A 114 -13.08 -6.42 -6.13
C LYS A 114 -12.74 -7.49 -5.12
N ARG A 115 -13.76 -8.08 -4.51
CA ARG A 115 -13.56 -9.23 -3.62
C ARG A 115 -12.88 -10.36 -4.37
N LYS A 116 -11.95 -11.00 -3.67
CA LYS A 116 -11.22 -12.13 -4.24
C LYS A 116 -12.11 -13.37 -4.25
N GLU A 117 -12.04 -14.13 -5.34
CA GLU A 117 -12.69 -15.44 -5.42
C GLU A 117 -12.14 -16.39 -4.33
N PRO A 118 -12.96 -17.33 -3.83
CA PRO A 118 -12.52 -18.30 -2.85
C PRO A 118 -11.26 -19.05 -3.30
N SER A 119 -10.32 -19.24 -2.37
CA SER A 119 -9.10 -20.01 -2.63
C SER A 119 -9.37 -21.50 -2.47
N ILE A 120 -8.87 -22.30 -3.41
CA ILE A 120 -8.96 -23.76 -3.31
C ILE A 120 -7.80 -24.30 -2.48
N VAL A 121 -8.11 -25.04 -1.42
CA VAL A 121 -7.14 -25.72 -0.56
C VAL A 121 -7.59 -27.17 -0.42
N ASP A 122 -6.75 -28.10 -0.83
CA ASP A 122 -7.04 -29.55 -0.76
C ASP A 122 -8.42 -29.90 -1.36
N GLY A 123 -8.78 -29.26 -2.49
CA GLY A 123 -10.05 -29.43 -3.19
C GLY A 123 -11.26 -28.73 -2.55
N THR A 124 -11.07 -28.01 -1.43
CA THR A 124 -12.12 -27.28 -0.73
C THR A 124 -12.01 -25.78 -0.99
N ALA A 125 -13.13 -25.13 -1.35
CA ALA A 125 -13.19 -23.69 -1.52
C ALA A 125 -13.21 -23.01 -0.13
N VAL A 126 -12.26 -22.09 0.09
CA VAL A 126 -12.16 -21.29 1.32
C VAL A 126 -12.43 -19.83 0.97
N ASP A 127 -13.50 -19.27 1.51
CA ASP A 127 -13.81 -17.85 1.39
C ASP A 127 -12.78 -17.03 2.19
N LEU A 128 -12.20 -16.03 1.52
CA LEU A 128 -11.25 -15.10 2.14
C LEU A 128 -11.94 -13.85 2.73
N MET A 129 -13.24 -13.75 2.58
CA MET A 129 -14.12 -12.68 3.08
C MET A 129 -13.75 -11.29 2.53
N TYR A 130 -13.23 -10.39 3.37
CA TYR A 130 -12.85 -9.02 2.98
C TYR A 130 -11.43 -8.94 2.39
N VAL A 131 -11.03 -9.94 1.64
CA VAL A 131 -9.81 -9.88 0.83
C VAL A 131 -10.17 -9.51 -0.59
N GLY A 132 -9.38 -8.66 -1.23
CA GLY A 132 -9.62 -8.22 -2.59
C GLY A 132 -8.39 -8.18 -3.47
N ASP A 133 -8.65 -7.97 -4.75
CA ASP A 133 -7.67 -7.70 -5.80
C ASP A 133 -7.97 -6.34 -6.45
N VAL A 134 -6.92 -5.68 -6.98
CA VAL A 134 -7.05 -4.44 -7.75
C VAL A 134 -7.73 -4.75 -9.08
N SER A 135 -8.82 -4.04 -9.39
CA SER A 135 -9.55 -4.13 -10.67
C SER A 135 -9.10 -3.05 -11.66
N SER A 136 -8.97 -1.82 -11.18
CA SER A 136 -8.48 -0.69 -11.96
C SER A 136 -7.77 0.32 -11.06
N VAL A 137 -6.95 1.17 -11.66
CA VAL A 137 -6.23 2.25 -10.98
C VAL A 137 -6.65 3.58 -11.56
N ASP A 138 -6.95 4.54 -10.70
CA ASP A 138 -7.22 5.93 -11.06
C ASP A 138 -5.88 6.67 -11.25
N ILE A 139 -5.45 6.76 -12.50
CA ILE A 139 -4.21 7.42 -12.88
C ILE A 139 -4.31 8.93 -12.62
N ASP A 140 -5.48 9.53 -12.87
CA ASP A 140 -5.67 10.97 -12.71
C ASP A 140 -5.54 11.38 -11.24
N ALA A 141 -6.01 10.55 -10.32
CA ALA A 141 -5.80 10.77 -8.89
C ALA A 141 -4.31 10.76 -8.52
N ILE A 142 -3.51 9.85 -9.09
CA ILE A 142 -2.07 9.78 -8.87
C ILE A 142 -1.34 10.96 -9.51
N GLU A 143 -1.66 11.29 -10.76
CA GLU A 143 -1.08 12.43 -11.46
C GLU A 143 -1.40 13.75 -10.76
N GLY A 144 -2.61 13.92 -10.26
CA GLY A 144 -3.00 15.09 -9.46
C GLY A 144 -2.16 15.27 -8.19
N LEU A 145 -1.70 14.18 -7.57
CA LEU A 145 -0.75 14.26 -6.46
C LEU A 145 0.63 14.74 -6.95
N PHE A 146 1.11 14.20 -8.05
CA PHE A 146 2.39 14.61 -8.62
C PHE A 146 2.39 16.06 -9.09
N ASP A 147 1.32 16.56 -9.69
CA ASP A 147 1.18 17.95 -10.13
C ASP A 147 1.27 18.94 -8.95
N ASN A 148 0.91 18.48 -7.76
CA ASN A 148 1.08 19.23 -6.51
C ASN A 148 2.43 18.96 -5.82
N GLY A 149 3.36 18.25 -6.46
CA GLY A 149 4.66 17.88 -5.90
C GLY A 149 4.57 16.93 -4.71
N ILE A 150 3.49 16.14 -4.63
CA ILE A 150 3.24 15.22 -3.52
C ILE A 150 3.71 13.81 -3.89
N THR A 151 4.47 13.19 -3.00
CA THR A 151 4.85 11.78 -3.07
C THR A 151 3.78 10.93 -2.38
N PRO A 152 3.00 10.11 -3.12
CA PRO A 152 2.00 9.25 -2.51
C PRO A 152 2.65 8.08 -1.76
N VAL A 153 2.20 7.86 -0.53
CA VAL A 153 2.55 6.70 0.30
C VAL A 153 1.29 5.86 0.49
N ILE A 154 1.16 4.81 -0.31
CA ILE A 154 -0.08 4.03 -0.41
C ILE A 154 -0.04 2.86 0.58
N TYR A 155 -1.12 2.69 1.35
CA TYR A 155 -1.34 1.48 2.13
C TYR A 155 -2.49 0.66 1.54
N PRO A 156 -2.39 -0.69 1.51
CA PRO A 156 -3.20 -1.54 0.66
C PRO A 156 -4.56 -1.89 1.28
N ILE A 157 -5.36 -0.87 1.56
CA ILE A 157 -6.80 -0.99 1.82
C ILE A 157 -7.52 -0.46 0.59
N GLY A 158 -8.16 -1.35 -0.15
CA GLY A 158 -9.00 -1.00 -1.30
C GLY A 158 -10.46 -0.86 -0.92
N ALA A 159 -11.30 -0.48 -1.89
CA ALA A 159 -12.74 -0.58 -1.77
C ALA A 159 -13.34 -1.18 -3.05
N ASP A 160 -14.46 -1.90 -2.89
CA ASP A 160 -15.25 -2.36 -4.02
C ASP A 160 -16.24 -1.29 -4.50
N GLU A 161 -17.05 -1.62 -5.51
CA GLU A 161 -18.05 -0.73 -6.10
C GLU A 161 -19.16 -0.30 -5.11
N ASN A 162 -19.36 -1.05 -4.04
CA ASN A 162 -20.32 -0.73 -2.99
C ASN A 162 -19.70 0.16 -1.88
N GLY A 163 -18.40 0.41 -1.94
CA GLY A 163 -17.65 1.12 -0.91
C GLY A 163 -17.21 0.24 0.26
N ASP A 164 -17.38 -1.07 0.17
CA ASP A 164 -16.86 -2.00 1.18
C ASP A 164 -15.33 -2.03 1.13
N HIS A 165 -14.68 -1.79 2.27
CA HIS A 165 -13.22 -1.86 2.36
C HIS A 165 -12.72 -3.29 2.26
N LEU A 166 -11.59 -3.47 1.57
CA LEU A 166 -10.96 -4.75 1.31
C LEU A 166 -9.48 -4.70 1.69
N ASN A 167 -9.02 -5.77 2.33
CA ASN A 167 -7.60 -6.01 2.57
C ASN A 167 -6.94 -6.51 1.28
N ILE A 168 -6.07 -5.69 0.69
CA ILE A 168 -5.36 -5.99 -0.54
C ILE A 168 -3.94 -6.45 -0.21
N ASN A 169 -3.41 -7.42 -0.95
CA ASN A 169 -2.00 -7.76 -0.87
C ASN A 169 -1.14 -6.58 -1.35
N ALA A 170 -0.11 -6.20 -0.59
CA ALA A 170 0.72 -5.04 -0.92
C ALA A 170 1.49 -5.21 -2.25
N ASP A 171 1.87 -6.43 -2.62
CA ASP A 171 2.49 -6.71 -3.91
C ASP A 171 1.49 -6.56 -5.05
N SER A 172 0.23 -7.00 -4.85
CA SER A 172 -0.86 -6.83 -5.82
C SER A 172 -1.19 -5.34 -6.02
N MET A 173 -1.27 -4.57 -4.94
CA MET A 173 -1.48 -3.11 -5.02
C MET A 173 -0.32 -2.45 -5.78
N ALA A 174 0.92 -2.75 -5.44
CA ALA A 174 2.10 -2.19 -6.10
C ALA A 174 2.16 -2.56 -7.59
N SER A 175 1.86 -3.81 -7.91
CA SER A 175 1.82 -4.29 -9.30
C SER A 175 0.71 -3.62 -10.11
N GLY A 176 -0.48 -3.47 -9.54
CA GLY A 176 -1.61 -2.77 -10.17
C GLY A 176 -1.24 -1.32 -10.51
N VAL A 177 -0.75 -0.57 -9.52
CA VAL A 177 -0.32 0.83 -9.70
C VAL A 177 0.82 0.94 -10.74
N ALA A 178 1.84 0.09 -10.65
CA ALA A 178 2.96 0.12 -11.59
C ALA A 178 2.53 -0.22 -13.03
N SER A 179 1.59 -1.14 -13.19
CA SER A 179 1.09 -1.55 -14.51
C SER A 179 0.25 -0.46 -15.17
N ALA A 180 -0.50 0.31 -14.40
CA ALA A 180 -1.33 1.39 -14.91
C ALA A 180 -0.52 2.62 -15.37
N LEU A 181 0.65 2.85 -14.79
CA LEU A 181 1.50 4.02 -15.08
C LEU A 181 2.52 3.79 -16.22
N ARG A 182 2.44 2.69 -16.95
CA ARG A 182 3.32 2.35 -18.09
C ARG A 182 3.03 3.14 -19.36
#